data_29806d962277e4da64568b1be30adaa6
#
_entry.id   29806d962277e4da64568b1be30adaa6
#
_cell.length_a   1.000
_cell.length_b   1.000
_cell.length_c   1.000
_cell.angle_alpha   90.00
_cell.angle_beta   90.00
_cell.angle_gamma   90.00
#
_symmetry.space_group_name_H-M   'P 1'
#
loop_
_entity.id
_entity.type
_entity.pdbx_description
1 polymer ?
#
loop_
_entity_poly.entity_id
_entity_poly.type
_entity_poly.pdbx_seq_one_letter_code
_entity_poly.pdbx_strand_id
1 'polypeptide(L)'
;MSQSIIRYRTKPDQADANAELVRAVYAELNRTRPDGFRYTTLRLDDQVTFVHIVRSERDPSPILTVKAFGEFQAGIRGRCDQPPVQQVFTEVGSYRFFTG
;
A
#
# COMPACT_ATOMS: atom_id res chain seq x y z
N MET A 1 14.23 -3.34 10.63
CA MET A 1 13.03 -3.78 9.90
C MET A 1 11.82 -2.94 10.33
N SER A 2 11.03 -2.51 9.37
CA SER A 2 9.78 -1.79 9.67
C SER A 2 8.60 -2.56 9.10
N GLN A 3 7.49 -2.56 9.82
CA GLN A 3 6.24 -3.21 9.41
C GLN A 3 5.09 -2.31 9.80
N SER A 4 4.26 -1.97 8.84
CA SER A 4 3.12 -1.12 9.13
C SER A 4 1.93 -1.47 8.24
N ILE A 5 0.76 -1.12 8.75
CA ILE A 5 -0.49 -1.25 8.03
C ILE A 5 -1.07 0.16 7.89
N ILE A 6 -1.55 0.48 6.69
CA ILE A 6 -2.14 1.77 6.39
C ILE A 6 -3.56 1.54 5.90
N ARG A 7 -4.52 2.20 6.53
CA ARG A 7 -5.92 2.06 6.18
C ARG A 7 -6.51 3.42 5.85
N TYR A 8 -7.30 3.49 4.79
CA TYR A 8 -8.03 4.70 4.40
C TYR A 8 -9.30 4.30 3.66
N ARG A 9 -10.22 5.24 3.55
CA ARG A 9 -11.43 5.05 2.76
C ARG A 9 -11.55 6.16 1.72
N THR A 10 -11.72 5.77 0.47
CA THR A 10 -11.90 6.73 -0.61
C THR A 10 -13.36 7.17 -0.70
N LYS A 11 -13.57 8.32 -1.35
CA LYS A 11 -14.89 8.68 -1.84
C LYS A 11 -15.33 7.64 -2.87
N PRO A 12 -16.63 7.31 -2.94
CA PRO A 12 -17.07 6.26 -3.87
C PRO A 12 -16.69 6.49 -5.33
N ASP A 13 -16.73 7.74 -5.79
CA ASP A 13 -16.39 8.09 -7.17
C ASP A 13 -14.88 8.12 -7.43
N GLN A 14 -14.06 7.95 -6.38
CA GLN A 14 -12.59 7.96 -6.50
C GLN A 14 -11.96 6.58 -6.31
N ALA A 15 -12.76 5.58 -5.95
CA ALA A 15 -12.23 4.27 -5.59
C ALA A 15 -11.51 3.58 -6.75
N ASP A 16 -12.10 3.60 -7.94
CA ASP A 16 -11.49 2.97 -9.11
C ASP A 16 -10.23 3.69 -9.55
N ALA A 17 -10.24 5.03 -9.53
CA ALA A 17 -9.05 5.82 -9.84
C ALA A 17 -7.92 5.52 -8.84
N ASN A 18 -8.26 5.37 -7.56
CA ASN A 18 -7.30 5.01 -6.54
C ASN A 18 -6.69 3.63 -6.82
N ALA A 19 -7.52 2.65 -7.19
CA ALA A 19 -7.04 1.31 -7.51
C ALA A 19 -6.06 1.34 -8.70
N GLU A 20 -6.32 2.17 -9.70
CA GLU A 20 -5.42 2.30 -10.86
C GLU A 20 -4.07 2.90 -10.45
N LEU A 21 -4.08 3.91 -9.59
CA LEU A 21 -2.84 4.49 -9.07
C LEU A 21 -2.03 3.47 -8.26
N VAL A 22 -2.72 2.63 -7.49
CA VAL A 22 -2.08 1.54 -6.75
C VAL A 22 -1.48 0.52 -7.71
N ARG A 23 -2.20 0.12 -8.76
CA ARG A 23 -1.68 -0.85 -9.75
C ARG A 23 -0.41 -0.34 -10.43
N ALA A 24 -0.31 0.95 -10.67
CA ALA A 24 0.90 1.54 -11.24
C ALA A 24 2.11 1.38 -10.31
N VAL A 25 1.90 1.45 -8.98
CA VAL A 25 2.96 1.20 -8.00
C VAL A 25 3.49 -0.23 -8.16
N TYR A 26 2.59 -1.20 -8.26
CA TYR A 26 2.99 -2.60 -8.40
C TYR A 26 3.64 -2.89 -9.74
N ALA A 27 3.20 -2.24 -10.80
CA ALA A 27 3.86 -2.37 -12.10
C ALA A 27 5.32 -1.95 -12.02
N GLU A 28 5.59 -0.85 -11.33
CA GLU A 28 6.97 -0.38 -11.15
C GLU A 28 7.75 -1.31 -10.23
N LEU A 29 7.17 -1.76 -9.12
CA LEU A 29 7.81 -2.68 -8.18
C LEU A 29 8.17 -4.02 -8.85
N ASN A 30 7.28 -4.54 -9.69
CA ASN A 30 7.52 -5.80 -10.39
C ASN A 30 8.62 -5.65 -11.44
N ARG A 31 8.86 -4.46 -11.94
CA ARG A 31 9.93 -4.17 -12.87
C ARG A 31 11.27 -3.99 -12.16
N THR A 32 11.29 -3.26 -11.04
CA THR A 32 12.53 -2.93 -10.32
C THR A 32 12.93 -3.98 -9.29
N ARG A 33 11.96 -4.70 -8.72
CA ARG A 33 12.15 -5.84 -7.82
C ARG A 33 13.14 -5.56 -6.67
N PRO A 34 12.87 -4.52 -5.84
CA PRO A 34 13.79 -4.20 -4.75
C PRO A 34 13.85 -5.33 -3.72
N ASP A 35 15.08 -5.65 -3.26
CA ASP A 35 15.30 -6.68 -2.25
C ASP A 35 14.86 -6.18 -0.87
N GLY A 36 14.45 -7.15 -0.01
CA GLY A 36 14.13 -6.84 1.39
C GLY A 36 12.87 -6.02 1.56
N PHE A 37 11.97 -6.06 0.59
CA PHE A 37 10.76 -5.27 0.60
C PHE A 37 9.56 -6.12 0.21
N ARG A 38 8.50 -6.06 1.02
CA ARG A 38 7.23 -6.73 0.76
C ARG A 38 6.10 -5.73 0.92
N TYR A 39 5.17 -5.76 -0.01
CA TYR A 39 4.10 -4.78 -0.06
C TYR A 39 2.87 -5.43 -0.68
N THR A 40 1.71 -5.25 -0.05
CA THR A 40 0.45 -5.69 -0.61
C THR A 40 -0.64 -4.68 -0.31
N THR A 41 -1.61 -4.58 -1.20
CA THR A 41 -2.76 -3.70 -1.04
C THR A 41 -4.02 -4.51 -1.21
N LEU A 42 -4.93 -4.35 -0.28
CA LEU A 42 -6.22 -5.02 -0.28
C LEU A 42 -7.32 -3.98 -0.44
N ARG A 43 -8.30 -4.30 -1.27
CA ARG A 43 -9.53 -3.51 -1.38
C ARG A 43 -10.61 -4.30 -0.68
N LEU A 44 -11.25 -3.70 0.33
CA LEU A 44 -12.22 -4.41 1.13
C LEU A 44 -13.55 -4.55 0.38
N ASP A 45 -14.43 -5.35 0.96
CA ASP A 45 -15.69 -5.73 0.35
C ASP A 45 -16.63 -4.55 0.07
N ASP A 46 -16.50 -3.46 0.85
CA ASP A 46 -17.26 -2.23 0.62
C ASP A 46 -16.82 -1.48 -0.63
N GLN A 47 -15.73 -1.91 -1.27
CA GLN A 47 -15.17 -1.36 -2.50
C GLN A 47 -14.56 0.03 -2.37
N VAL A 48 -14.54 0.62 -1.19
CA VAL A 48 -14.03 1.97 -0.95
C VAL A 48 -12.93 2.00 0.11
N THR A 49 -12.80 0.97 0.94
CA THR A 49 -11.75 0.89 1.96
C THR A 49 -10.56 0.13 1.40
N PHE A 50 -9.38 0.70 1.58
CA PHE A 50 -8.12 0.09 1.14
C PHE A 50 -7.22 -0.11 2.35
N VAL A 51 -6.49 -1.22 2.34
CA VAL A 51 -5.52 -1.53 3.37
C VAL A 51 -4.20 -1.87 2.68
N HIS A 52 -3.14 -1.19 3.07
CA HIS A 52 -1.78 -1.47 2.59
C HIS A 52 -1.02 -2.11 3.73
N ILE A 53 -0.30 -3.18 3.45
CA ILE A 53 0.59 -3.82 4.40
C ILE A 53 2.00 -3.74 3.82
N VAL A 54 2.91 -3.16 4.58
CA VAL A 54 4.28 -2.95 4.11
C VAL A 54 5.26 -3.50 5.13
N ARG A 55 6.29 -4.17 4.62
CA ARG A 55 7.37 -4.72 5.41
C ARG A 55 8.68 -4.43 4.70
N SER A 56 9.59 -3.74 5.37
CA SER A 56 10.88 -3.41 4.79
C SER A 56 12.00 -3.78 5.73
N GLU A 57 12.97 -4.52 5.20
CA GLU A 57 14.22 -4.81 5.91
C GLU A 57 15.26 -3.71 5.66
N ARG A 58 14.94 -2.76 4.79
CA ARG A 58 15.83 -1.66 4.40
C ARG A 58 15.33 -0.35 4.98
N ASP A 59 16.29 0.50 5.36
CA ASP A 59 16.02 1.86 5.86
C ASP A 59 16.97 2.82 5.14
N PRO A 60 16.44 3.79 4.36
CA PRO A 60 15.01 4.04 4.12
C PRO A 60 14.36 2.95 3.26
N SER A 61 13.03 2.88 3.35
CA SER A 61 12.26 1.90 2.58
C SER A 61 12.39 2.16 1.08
N PRO A 62 12.55 1.09 0.26
CA PRO A 62 12.60 1.24 -1.19
C PRO A 62 11.35 1.89 -1.80
N ILE A 63 10.21 1.87 -1.12
CA ILE A 63 8.98 2.49 -1.62
C ILE A 63 9.18 3.98 -1.90
N LEU A 64 10.07 4.63 -1.17
CA LEU A 64 10.34 6.06 -1.33
C LEU A 64 11.01 6.39 -2.67
N THR A 65 11.57 5.39 -3.35
CA THR A 65 12.19 5.57 -4.67
C THR A 65 11.24 5.24 -5.82
N VAL A 66 10.04 4.77 -5.52
CA VAL A 66 9.06 4.36 -6.53
C VAL A 66 8.29 5.61 -7.00
N LYS A 67 8.49 5.98 -8.26
CA LYS A 67 7.87 7.18 -8.82
C LYS A 67 6.35 7.10 -8.75
N ALA A 68 5.78 5.95 -9.10
CA ALA A 68 4.33 5.76 -9.08
C ALA A 68 3.76 5.90 -7.67
N PHE A 69 4.53 5.55 -6.64
CA PHE A 69 4.12 5.75 -5.25
C PHE A 69 4.00 7.24 -4.91
N GLY A 70 4.94 8.05 -5.38
CA GLY A 70 4.85 9.50 -5.22
C GLY A 70 3.60 10.07 -5.87
N GLU A 71 3.27 9.58 -7.06
CA GLU A 71 2.06 10.00 -7.77
C GLU A 71 0.79 9.56 -7.03
N PHE A 72 0.79 8.34 -6.48
CA PHE A 72 -0.30 7.85 -5.67
C PHE A 72 -0.50 8.74 -4.43
N GLN A 73 0.58 9.06 -3.73
CA GLN A 73 0.50 9.86 -2.50
C GLN A 73 0.08 11.30 -2.74
N ALA A 74 0.44 11.86 -3.88
CA ALA A 74 0.24 13.29 -4.16
C ALA A 74 -1.23 13.70 -4.05
N GLY A 75 -2.17 12.82 -4.39
CA GLY A 75 -3.59 13.16 -4.37
C GLY A 75 -4.41 12.38 -3.35
N ILE A 76 -3.77 11.60 -2.48
CA ILE A 76 -4.51 10.65 -1.63
C ILE A 76 -5.55 11.32 -0.74
N ARG A 77 -5.21 12.47 -0.13
CA ARG A 77 -6.15 13.15 0.78
C ARG A 77 -7.38 13.66 0.06
N GLY A 78 -7.21 14.12 -1.18
CA GLY A 78 -8.34 14.58 -2.00
C GLY A 78 -9.24 13.45 -2.47
N ARG A 79 -8.74 12.23 -2.54
CA ARG A 79 -9.52 11.07 -2.93
C ARG A 79 -10.26 10.42 -1.76
N CYS A 80 -9.91 10.77 -0.53
CA CYS A 80 -10.42 10.09 0.66
C CYS A 80 -11.48 10.89 1.40
N ASP A 81 -12.47 10.19 1.95
CA ASP A 81 -13.35 10.74 2.99
C ASP A 81 -12.85 10.34 4.39
N GLN A 82 -12.02 9.29 4.49
CA GLN A 82 -11.26 9.00 5.70
C GLN A 82 -9.78 8.90 5.32
N PRO A 83 -8.95 9.86 5.74
CA PRO A 83 -7.54 9.89 5.33
C PRO A 83 -6.75 8.72 5.89
N PRO A 84 -5.56 8.43 5.30
CA PRO A 84 -4.75 7.31 5.75
C PRO A 84 -4.35 7.40 7.22
N VAL A 85 -4.47 6.27 7.90
CA VAL A 85 -3.98 6.07 9.26
C VAL A 85 -2.97 4.94 9.21
N GLN A 86 -1.78 5.18 9.71
CA GLN A 86 -0.70 4.21 9.74
C GLN A 86 -0.51 3.67 11.14
N GLN A 87 -0.38 2.35 11.26
CA GLN A 87 -0.06 1.68 12.51
C GLN A 87 1.06 0.69 12.27
N VAL A 88 2.04 0.71 13.18
CA VAL A 88 3.09 -0.31 13.20
C VAL A 88 2.50 -1.56 13.82
N PHE A 89 2.90 -2.72 13.32
CA PHE A 89 2.39 -3.99 13.82
C PHE A 89 3.51 -4.98 14.10
N THR A 90 3.18 -6.00 14.89
CA THR A 90 4.02 -7.15 15.14
C THR A 90 3.27 -8.39 14.67
N GLU A 91 3.95 -9.26 13.95
CA GLU A 91 3.36 -10.52 13.53
C GLU A 91 3.25 -11.46 14.75
N VAL A 92 2.05 -11.89 15.06
CA VAL A 92 1.82 -12.85 16.15
C VAL A 92 1.91 -14.27 15.64
N GLY A 93 1.49 -14.52 14.40
CA GLY A 93 1.55 -15.83 13.77
C GLY A 93 1.16 -15.73 12.31
N SER A 94 1.52 -16.76 11.54
CA SER A 94 1.20 -16.81 10.11
C SER A 94 1.16 -18.27 9.67
N TYR A 95 0.21 -18.59 8.77
CA TYR A 95 0.13 -19.91 8.16
C TYR A 95 -0.20 -19.72 6.68
N ARG A 96 0.77 -19.98 5.83
CA ARG A 96 0.65 -19.93 4.35
C ARG A 96 0.01 -18.65 3.81
N PHE A 97 0.14 -17.55 4.56
CA PHE A 97 -0.49 -16.29 4.18
C PHE A 97 0.29 -15.66 3.04
N PHE A 98 -0.37 -15.55 1.88
CA PHE A 98 0.25 -15.03 0.65
C PHE A 98 1.58 -15.73 0.33
N THR A 99 1.57 -17.03 0.42
CA THR A 99 2.76 -17.81 0.03
C THR A 99 3.02 -17.65 -1.45
N GLY A 100 4.21 -17.39 -1.74
CA GLY A 100 4.59 -17.24 -3.14
C GLY A 100 5.99 -16.84 -3.21
#